data_c29e2f19e46b61c282ac4e8710fb4634
#
_entry.id   c29e2f19e46b61c282ac4e8710fb4634
#
_cell.length_a   1.000
_cell.length_b   1.000
_cell.length_c   1.000
_cell.angle_alpha   90.00
_cell.angle_beta   90.00
_cell.angle_gamma   90.00
#
_symmetry.space_group_name_H-M   'P 1'
#
loop_
_entity.id
_entity.type
_entity.pdbx_description
1 polymer ?
#
loop_
_entity_poly.entity_id
_entity_poly.type
_entity_poly.pdbx_seq_one_letter_code
_entity_poly.pdbx_strand_id
1 'polypeptide(L)'
;NERPTKYSDIDAFEFNDIYNKIFTFVRDRIFTDERQFSIVSLIQSESIGYMQQYATIETYPELGYFDYFSTADGWNLQFHPVKFANNVYDTSTISISIKDNITSIGNTQLGNSVALQSTRTTVPDGVTTQIVDATAANDRAMKVLVLQEDENGEYASNEFNLIHDGTDVHMVEYGQMQTKPGSYSSTGFGTFGSRLSGGNFILEYTPNVGSAVTTNCSVVRISDSATGISSLTFQESRLNSGFKNIASSGSPSANTILQFEEPYSTGYYIVSVKDTTNSQYEMFEVCVISSESNHGFVEFANVYTGNSIGQIGFTTAGKYRNLTYTPNENTAVQVRTFGIEQKIYDADVSAPINLDLNNVDIKSDTGLYRGTKLDLRTAFDLKHDGLPIFQRQFAGDTATTFDFNNN
;
A
#
# COMPACT_ATOMS: atom_id res chain seq x y z
N ASN A 1 -30.15 -8.01 -22.26
CA ASN A 1 -28.77 -7.51 -22.22
C ASN A 1 -28.09 -8.18 -21.05
N GLU A 2 -27.64 -9.38 -21.28
CA GLU A 2 -26.79 -10.06 -20.33
C GLU A 2 -25.42 -9.37 -20.37
N ARG A 3 -25.01 -8.81 -19.27
CA ARG A 3 -23.63 -8.36 -19.10
C ARG A 3 -22.76 -9.61 -19.24
N PRO A 4 -21.79 -9.62 -20.12
CA PRO A 4 -20.87 -10.73 -20.16
C PRO A 4 -20.07 -10.71 -18.85
N THR A 5 -20.36 -11.63 -17.99
CA THR A 5 -19.60 -11.90 -16.80
C THR A 5 -18.29 -12.58 -17.20
N LYS A 6 -17.31 -11.84 -17.55
CA LYS A 6 -15.97 -12.34 -17.66
C LYS A 6 -15.11 -11.60 -16.66
N TYR A 7 -14.83 -12.31 -15.62
CA TYR A 7 -13.93 -11.89 -14.56
C TYR A 7 -12.51 -12.29 -14.97
N SER A 8 -11.59 -11.41 -14.72
CA SER A 8 -10.18 -11.76 -14.75
C SER A 8 -9.75 -11.83 -13.31
N ASP A 9 -9.48 -13.04 -12.83
CA ASP A 9 -8.96 -13.20 -11.49
C ASP A 9 -7.55 -12.61 -11.43
N ILE A 10 -7.31 -11.80 -10.43
CA ILE A 10 -5.96 -11.46 -10.07
C ILE A 10 -5.43 -12.64 -9.26
N ASP A 11 -4.88 -13.56 -9.99
CA ASP A 11 -4.62 -14.90 -9.56
C ASP A 11 -3.36 -15.01 -8.78
N ALA A 12 -3.18 -14.35 -7.74
CA ALA A 12 -1.92 -14.55 -7.10
C ALA A 12 -1.86 -14.37 -5.61
N PHE A 13 -2.86 -13.90 -5.01
CA PHE A 13 -2.80 -13.73 -3.58
C PHE A 13 -3.83 -14.62 -2.92
N GLU A 14 -3.38 -15.77 -2.45
CA GLU A 14 -4.01 -16.41 -1.33
C GLU A 14 -3.80 -15.49 -0.14
N PHE A 15 -4.85 -14.81 0.22
CA PHE A 15 -4.85 -13.98 1.41
C PHE A 15 -5.15 -14.88 2.61
N ASN A 16 -4.10 -15.39 3.21
CA ASN A 16 -4.22 -16.16 4.45
C ASN A 16 -4.08 -15.26 5.69
N ASP A 17 -3.66 -14.01 5.47
CA ASP A 17 -3.51 -13.04 6.54
C ASP A 17 -4.81 -12.26 6.73
N ILE A 18 -5.15 -11.95 7.97
CA ILE A 18 -6.42 -11.30 8.34
C ILE A 18 -6.55 -9.89 7.74
N TYR A 19 -5.46 -9.16 7.68
CA TYR A 19 -5.44 -7.82 7.10
C TYR A 19 -4.39 -7.70 6.00
N ASN A 20 -4.82 -7.14 4.86
CA ASN A 20 -3.96 -6.88 3.72
C ASN A 20 -4.21 -5.48 3.18
N LYS A 21 -3.14 -4.70 3.03
CA LYS A 21 -3.14 -3.47 2.26
C LYS A 21 -2.47 -3.74 0.92
N ILE A 22 -3.23 -3.58 -0.15
CA ILE A 22 -2.86 -4.02 -1.48
C ILE A 22 -2.72 -2.80 -2.39
N PHE A 23 -1.61 -2.71 -3.08
CA PHE A 23 -1.31 -1.69 -4.06
C PHE A 23 -1.39 -2.36 -5.44
N THR A 24 -2.32 -1.92 -6.26
CA THR A 24 -2.56 -2.53 -7.57
C THR A 24 -2.29 -1.53 -8.68
N PHE A 25 -1.56 -1.96 -9.67
CA PHE A 25 -1.33 -1.21 -10.88
C PHE A 25 -1.85 -2.01 -12.08
N VAL A 26 -2.71 -1.40 -12.87
CA VAL A 26 -3.32 -1.99 -14.06
C VAL A 26 -2.98 -1.14 -15.27
N ARG A 27 -2.61 -1.78 -16.37
CA ARG A 27 -2.33 -1.15 -17.65
C ARG A 27 -3.10 -1.86 -18.75
N ASP A 28 -3.77 -1.10 -19.61
CA ASP A 28 -4.30 -1.64 -20.86
C ASP A 28 -3.12 -1.92 -21.80
N ARG A 29 -3.04 -3.14 -22.31
CA ARG A 29 -1.93 -3.57 -23.16
C ARG A 29 -2.06 -3.06 -24.60
N ILE A 30 -3.26 -2.77 -25.03
CA ILE A 30 -3.54 -2.22 -26.36
C ILE A 30 -3.35 -0.71 -26.33
N PHE A 31 -3.87 -0.09 -25.29
CA PHE A 31 -3.76 1.35 -25.08
C PHE A 31 -2.84 1.61 -23.89
N THR A 32 -1.55 1.48 -24.10
CA THR A 32 -0.52 1.48 -23.04
C THR A 32 -0.48 2.76 -22.20
N ASP A 33 -1.10 3.83 -22.69
CA ASP A 33 -1.26 5.07 -21.95
C ASP A 33 -2.42 5.02 -20.96
N GLU A 34 -3.29 4.05 -21.08
CA GLU A 34 -4.41 3.85 -20.15
C GLU A 34 -3.92 3.01 -18.96
N ARG A 35 -3.84 3.64 -17.82
CA ARG A 35 -3.26 3.09 -16.60
C ARG A 35 -4.11 3.46 -15.40
N GLN A 36 -4.22 2.56 -14.46
CA GLN A 36 -4.93 2.76 -13.19
C GLN A 36 -4.07 2.24 -12.04
N PHE A 37 -4.00 3.00 -10.98
CA PHE A 37 -3.42 2.59 -9.72
C PHE A 37 -4.46 2.73 -8.62
N SER A 38 -4.57 1.72 -7.77
CA SER A 38 -5.52 1.72 -6.66
C SER A 38 -4.88 1.14 -5.40
N ILE A 39 -5.33 1.62 -4.26
CA ILE A 39 -5.07 1.01 -2.97
C ILE A 39 -6.35 0.30 -2.53
N VAL A 40 -6.21 -0.95 -2.14
CA VAL A 40 -7.28 -1.79 -1.62
C VAL A 40 -6.88 -2.28 -0.24
N SER A 41 -7.71 -2.06 0.75
CA SER A 41 -7.56 -2.71 2.05
C SER A 41 -8.60 -3.81 2.19
N LEU A 42 -8.16 -4.96 2.66
CA LEU A 42 -8.98 -6.14 2.89
C LEU A 42 -8.80 -6.60 4.33
N ILE A 43 -9.91 -6.78 5.03
CA ILE A 43 -9.95 -7.44 6.33
C ILE A 43 -10.85 -8.65 6.23
N GLN A 44 -10.43 -9.75 6.81
CA GLN A 44 -11.15 -11.02 6.69
C GLN A 44 -11.15 -11.83 7.99
N SER A 45 -12.19 -12.59 8.15
CA SER A 45 -12.28 -13.70 9.11
C SER A 45 -12.55 -15.00 8.34
N GLU A 46 -12.70 -16.12 9.03
CA GLU A 46 -12.93 -17.43 8.37
C GLU A 46 -14.10 -17.44 7.38
N SER A 47 -15.11 -16.62 7.59
CA SER A 47 -16.33 -16.65 6.79
C SER A 47 -16.76 -15.33 6.18
N ILE A 48 -16.15 -14.23 6.59
CA ILE A 48 -16.57 -12.89 6.21
C ILE A 48 -15.33 -12.07 5.85
N GLY A 49 -15.39 -11.37 4.75
CA GLY A 49 -14.37 -10.40 4.36
C GLY A 49 -15.01 -9.07 4.00
N TYR A 50 -14.28 -8.00 4.22
CA TYR A 50 -14.64 -6.65 3.81
C TYR A 50 -13.48 -6.02 3.08
N MET A 51 -13.81 -5.31 2.02
CA MET A 51 -12.86 -4.61 1.18
C MET A 51 -13.20 -3.14 1.09
N GLN A 52 -12.19 -2.33 1.11
CA GLN A 52 -12.29 -0.91 0.81
C GLN A 52 -11.27 -0.54 -0.27
N GLN A 53 -11.73 -0.08 -1.42
CA GLN A 53 -10.88 0.50 -2.45
C GLN A 53 -10.85 2.01 -2.26
N TYR A 54 -9.66 2.59 -2.27
CA TYR A 54 -9.47 4.03 -2.13
C TYR A 54 -8.20 4.50 -2.86
N ALA A 55 -8.03 5.81 -2.93
CA ALA A 55 -6.90 6.44 -3.61
C ALA A 55 -6.67 5.94 -5.04
N THR A 56 -7.76 5.71 -5.77
CA THR A 56 -7.68 5.34 -7.18
C THR A 56 -7.26 6.53 -8.04
N ILE A 57 -6.28 6.31 -8.89
CA ILE A 57 -5.79 7.31 -9.85
C ILE A 57 -5.69 6.68 -11.22
N GLU A 58 -6.02 7.46 -12.24
CA GLU A 58 -6.08 7.00 -13.62
C GLU A 58 -5.45 8.02 -14.56
N THR A 59 -4.87 7.53 -15.64
CA THR A 59 -4.38 8.41 -16.71
C THR A 59 -5.45 8.73 -17.75
N TYR A 60 -6.51 7.92 -17.79
CA TYR A 60 -7.71 8.03 -18.63
C TYR A 60 -8.94 7.60 -17.84
N PRO A 61 -10.13 7.55 -18.41
CA PRO A 61 -11.30 7.02 -17.73
C PRO A 61 -11.05 5.64 -17.14
N GLU A 62 -11.71 5.38 -16.06
CA GLU A 62 -11.61 4.16 -15.26
C GLU A 62 -11.47 2.89 -16.10
N LEU A 63 -10.40 2.14 -15.85
CA LEU A 63 -10.18 0.86 -16.50
C LEU A 63 -11.07 -0.22 -15.91
N GLY A 64 -11.34 -0.15 -14.62
CA GLY A 64 -12.15 -1.10 -13.92
C GLY A 64 -12.12 -0.91 -12.40
N TYR A 65 -12.80 -1.77 -11.72
CA TYR A 65 -12.87 -1.80 -10.26
C TYR A 65 -12.44 -3.15 -9.72
N PHE A 66 -12.13 -3.17 -8.43
CA PHE A 66 -11.74 -4.38 -7.74
C PHE A 66 -12.90 -4.92 -6.90
N ASP A 67 -12.97 -6.23 -6.79
CA ASP A 67 -13.85 -6.96 -5.90
C ASP A 67 -13.08 -8.14 -5.32
N TYR A 68 -13.63 -8.80 -4.33
CA TYR A 68 -12.99 -9.96 -3.71
C TYR A 68 -14.02 -11.08 -3.50
N PHE A 69 -13.53 -12.31 -3.47
CA PHE A 69 -14.38 -13.47 -3.21
C PHE A 69 -13.62 -14.55 -2.45
N SER A 70 -14.36 -15.34 -1.69
CA SER A 70 -13.79 -16.48 -0.97
C SER A 70 -13.64 -17.69 -1.89
N THR A 71 -12.56 -18.41 -1.70
CA THR A 71 -12.28 -19.70 -2.33
C THR A 71 -12.11 -20.77 -1.26
N ALA A 72 -11.92 -22.03 -1.66
CA ALA A 72 -11.62 -23.10 -0.72
C ALA A 72 -10.27 -22.91 0.00
N ASP A 73 -9.36 -22.16 -0.63
CA ASP A 73 -7.99 -22.00 -0.19
C ASP A 73 -7.70 -20.61 0.38
N GLY A 74 -8.71 -19.73 0.42
CA GLY A 74 -8.56 -18.37 0.94
C GLY A 74 -9.44 -17.34 0.23
N TRP A 75 -8.95 -16.12 0.12
CA TRP A 75 -9.63 -15.01 -0.52
C TRP A 75 -8.83 -14.51 -1.71
N ASN A 76 -9.52 -14.25 -2.80
CA ASN A 76 -8.93 -13.73 -4.03
C ASN A 76 -9.45 -12.33 -4.34
N LEU A 77 -8.56 -11.45 -4.78
CA LEU A 77 -8.92 -10.16 -5.34
C LEU A 77 -9.23 -10.31 -6.83
N GLN A 78 -10.30 -9.71 -7.30
CA GLN A 78 -10.69 -9.69 -8.71
C GLN A 78 -10.65 -8.29 -9.29
N PHE A 79 -10.22 -8.17 -10.54
CA PHE A 79 -10.36 -6.96 -11.33
C PHE A 79 -11.48 -7.10 -12.35
N HIS A 80 -12.41 -6.16 -12.32
CA HIS A 80 -13.54 -6.09 -13.23
C HIS A 80 -13.34 -4.95 -14.24
N PRO A 81 -12.90 -5.24 -15.46
CA PRO A 81 -12.72 -4.20 -16.46
C PRO A 81 -14.05 -3.61 -16.92
N VAL A 82 -14.12 -2.29 -17.05
CA VAL A 82 -15.29 -1.58 -17.58
C VAL A 82 -15.29 -1.47 -19.09
N LYS A 83 -14.13 -1.58 -19.73
CA LYS A 83 -14.01 -1.62 -21.19
C LYS A 83 -14.14 -3.03 -21.70
N PHE A 84 -15.00 -3.20 -22.69
CA PHE A 84 -15.37 -4.51 -23.21
C PHE A 84 -14.47 -4.97 -24.34
N ALA A 85 -14.45 -6.28 -24.45
CA ALA A 85 -14.11 -7.09 -25.61
C ALA A 85 -12.82 -6.76 -26.33
N ASN A 86 -11.84 -7.52 -26.14
CA ASN A 86 -10.54 -7.58 -26.77
C ASN A 86 -9.41 -6.80 -26.09
N ASN A 87 -9.67 -6.10 -25.03
CA ASN A 87 -8.60 -5.49 -24.26
C ASN A 87 -7.88 -6.54 -23.41
N VAL A 88 -6.60 -6.41 -23.34
CA VAL A 88 -5.71 -7.22 -22.51
C VAL A 88 -5.14 -6.29 -21.46
N TYR A 89 -5.20 -6.70 -20.21
CA TYR A 89 -4.70 -5.92 -19.09
C TYR A 89 -3.50 -6.61 -18.47
N ASP A 90 -2.46 -5.84 -18.24
CA ASP A 90 -1.34 -6.25 -17.42
C ASP A 90 -1.53 -5.68 -16.02
N THR A 91 -1.20 -6.46 -15.00
CA THR A 91 -1.30 -6.04 -13.61
C THR A 91 0.00 -6.26 -12.87
N SER A 92 0.25 -5.39 -11.91
CA SER A 92 1.29 -5.57 -10.90
C SER A 92 0.69 -5.28 -9.55
N THR A 93 0.92 -6.16 -8.59
CA THR A 93 0.32 -6.07 -7.28
C THR A 93 1.36 -6.25 -6.19
N ILE A 94 1.29 -5.42 -5.16
CA ILE A 94 2.06 -5.56 -3.93
C ILE A 94 1.09 -5.56 -2.76
N SER A 95 1.29 -6.40 -1.78
CA SER A 95 0.55 -6.32 -0.53
C SER A 95 1.47 -6.16 0.68
N ILE A 96 0.97 -5.45 1.68
CA ILE A 96 1.50 -5.44 3.03
C ILE A 96 0.46 -6.12 3.90
N SER A 97 0.83 -7.25 4.49
CA SER A 97 -0.06 -8.03 5.34
C SER A 97 0.35 -7.90 6.79
N ILE A 98 -0.63 -7.87 7.69
CA ILE A 98 -0.40 -7.97 9.12
C ILE A 98 -0.78 -9.37 9.56
N LYS A 99 0.19 -10.09 10.10
CA LYS A 99 -0.02 -11.43 10.64
C LYS A 99 -0.71 -11.38 12.00
N ASP A 100 -1.66 -12.24 12.22
CA ASP A 100 -2.37 -12.38 13.49
C ASP A 100 -1.52 -13.00 14.62
N ASN A 101 -0.49 -13.76 14.27
CA ASN A 101 0.34 -14.50 15.22
C ASN A 101 1.76 -13.93 15.36
N ILE A 102 1.89 -12.62 15.46
CA ILE A 102 3.18 -12.01 15.73
C ILE A 102 3.69 -12.45 17.10
N THR A 103 4.78 -13.20 17.13
CA THR A 103 5.39 -13.71 18.36
C THR A 103 6.56 -12.87 18.86
N SER A 104 7.05 -11.96 18.03
CA SER A 104 8.19 -11.12 18.37
C SER A 104 8.03 -9.71 17.82
N ILE A 105 8.54 -8.73 18.54
CA ILE A 105 8.69 -7.38 18.05
C ILE A 105 9.89 -7.36 17.09
N GLY A 106 9.66 -6.91 15.88
CA GLY A 106 10.68 -6.79 14.87
C GLY A 106 10.99 -5.35 14.50
N ASN A 107 12.21 -5.09 14.07
CA ASN A 107 12.63 -3.78 13.57
C ASN A 107 13.65 -3.97 12.45
N THR A 108 13.31 -3.50 11.26
CA THR A 108 14.18 -3.53 10.08
C THR A 108 14.42 -2.11 9.58
N GLN A 109 15.66 -1.80 9.27
CA GLN A 109 16.06 -0.50 8.74
C GLN A 109 16.14 -0.53 7.21
N LEU A 110 15.55 0.45 6.56
CA LEU A 110 15.79 0.73 5.15
C LEU A 110 16.68 1.97 5.05
N GLY A 111 17.97 1.75 4.95
CA GLY A 111 18.97 2.82 5.08
C GLY A 111 18.94 3.45 6.48
N ASN A 112 19.18 4.74 6.53
CA ASN A 112 19.17 5.50 7.79
C ASN A 112 17.87 6.29 8.00
N SER A 113 16.97 6.24 7.04
CA SER A 113 15.82 7.16 6.97
C SER A 113 14.53 6.53 7.44
N VAL A 114 14.37 5.25 7.28
CA VAL A 114 13.13 4.55 7.53
C VAL A 114 13.37 3.29 8.33
N ALA A 115 12.56 3.08 9.35
CA ALA A 115 12.49 1.82 10.07
C ALA A 115 11.10 1.21 9.94
N LEU A 116 11.07 -0.08 9.65
CA LEU A 116 9.87 -0.90 9.66
C LEU A 116 9.82 -1.66 10.98
N GLN A 117 8.73 -1.57 11.70
CA GLN A 117 8.55 -2.18 13.01
C GLN A 117 7.21 -2.92 13.07
N SER A 118 7.18 -4.04 13.79
CA SER A 118 5.94 -4.70 14.17
C SER A 118 5.83 -4.80 15.68
N THR A 119 4.61 -4.66 16.20
CA THR A 119 4.30 -4.82 17.62
C THR A 119 3.05 -5.66 17.82
N ARG A 120 2.98 -6.36 18.96
CA ARG A 120 1.78 -7.04 19.41
C ARG A 120 1.53 -6.74 20.87
N THR A 121 0.31 -6.35 21.20
CA THR A 121 -0.08 -6.00 22.58
C THR A 121 -1.50 -6.47 22.86
N THR A 122 -1.70 -7.18 23.95
CA THR A 122 -3.05 -7.48 24.46
C THR A 122 -3.43 -6.40 25.47
N VAL A 123 -4.52 -5.70 25.19
CA VAL A 123 -4.99 -4.55 25.95
C VAL A 123 -6.27 -4.91 26.70
N PRO A 124 -6.30 -4.85 28.02
CA PRO A 124 -7.49 -5.10 28.80
C PRO A 124 -8.61 -4.07 28.51
N ASP A 125 -9.86 -4.49 28.57
CA ASP A 125 -10.99 -3.61 28.35
C ASP A 125 -10.99 -2.38 29.29
N GLY A 126 -11.28 -1.22 28.73
CA GLY A 126 -11.29 0.05 29.45
C GLY A 126 -9.92 0.55 29.93
N VAL A 127 -8.84 -0.16 29.61
CA VAL A 127 -7.49 0.24 30.04
C VAL A 127 -6.72 0.86 28.87
N THR A 128 -6.29 2.12 29.04
CA THR A 128 -5.43 2.76 28.04
C THR A 128 -4.03 2.17 28.10
N THR A 129 -3.58 1.60 27.01
CA THR A 129 -2.29 0.93 26.91
C THR A 129 -1.51 1.39 25.69
N GLN A 130 -0.21 1.58 25.85
CA GLN A 130 0.69 1.87 24.74
C GLN A 130 0.81 0.64 23.82
N ILE A 131 0.56 0.83 22.55
CA ILE A 131 0.63 -0.25 21.53
C ILE A 131 1.78 -0.08 20.56
N VAL A 132 2.23 1.15 20.33
CA VAL A 132 3.41 1.49 19.54
C VAL A 132 4.20 2.56 20.25
N ASP A 133 5.54 2.47 20.21
CA ASP A 133 6.43 3.53 20.62
C ASP A 133 7.62 3.70 19.67
N ALA A 134 8.13 4.92 19.61
CA ALA A 134 9.34 5.30 18.90
C ALA A 134 10.12 6.32 19.73
N THR A 135 11.40 6.45 19.47
CA THR A 135 12.22 7.45 20.18
C THR A 135 11.95 8.83 19.59
N ALA A 136 11.31 9.72 20.35
CA ALA A 136 10.89 11.05 19.88
C ALA A 136 12.07 11.93 19.39
N ALA A 137 13.27 11.70 19.88
CA ALA A 137 14.45 12.42 19.41
C ALA A 137 14.87 12.04 17.98
N ASN A 138 14.52 10.83 17.54
CA ASN A 138 14.93 10.31 16.25
C ASN A 138 13.79 10.29 15.23
N ASP A 139 12.60 9.93 15.65
CA ASP A 139 11.48 9.64 14.77
C ASP A 139 10.42 10.74 14.93
N ARG A 140 10.17 11.52 13.88
CA ARG A 140 9.20 12.62 13.88
C ARG A 140 7.87 12.25 13.27
N ALA A 141 7.84 11.22 12.42
CA ALA A 141 6.64 10.80 11.74
C ALA A 141 6.51 9.27 11.77
N MET A 142 5.28 8.79 11.93
CA MET A 142 4.95 7.37 11.86
C MET A 142 3.69 7.15 11.02
N LYS A 143 3.74 6.17 10.15
CA LYS A 143 2.57 5.52 9.56
C LYS A 143 2.33 4.23 10.33
N VAL A 144 1.13 4.03 10.83
CA VAL A 144 0.76 2.83 11.58
C VAL A 144 -0.45 2.17 10.96
N LEU A 145 -0.35 0.88 10.69
CA LEU A 145 -1.46 -0.01 10.36
C LEU A 145 -1.73 -0.83 11.63
N VAL A 146 -2.97 -0.84 12.08
CA VAL A 146 -3.38 -1.58 13.28
C VAL A 146 -4.43 -2.61 12.91
N LEU A 147 -4.19 -3.85 13.27
CA LEU A 147 -5.18 -4.91 13.29
C LEU A 147 -5.56 -5.20 14.73
N GLN A 148 -6.84 -5.21 15.04
CA GLN A 148 -7.42 -5.50 16.33
C GLN A 148 -8.16 -6.82 16.26
N GLU A 149 -8.05 -7.64 17.29
CA GLU A 149 -8.74 -8.91 17.44
C GLU A 149 -9.38 -8.97 18.82
N ASP A 150 -10.69 -9.17 18.89
CA ASP A 150 -11.39 -9.42 20.14
C ASP A 150 -11.37 -10.92 20.51
N GLU A 151 -11.82 -11.25 21.70
CA GLU A 151 -11.87 -12.66 22.16
C GLU A 151 -12.90 -13.54 21.44
N ASN A 152 -13.74 -12.97 20.60
CA ASN A 152 -14.69 -13.71 19.78
C ASN A 152 -14.15 -14.02 18.37
N GLY A 153 -12.92 -13.59 18.07
CA GLY A 153 -12.34 -13.74 16.74
C GLY A 153 -12.92 -12.75 15.72
N GLU A 154 -13.44 -11.62 16.19
CA GLU A 154 -13.84 -10.52 15.35
C GLU A 154 -12.65 -9.56 15.17
N TYR A 155 -12.55 -8.97 14.01
CA TYR A 155 -11.41 -8.12 13.64
C TYR A 155 -11.84 -6.70 13.28
N ALA A 156 -10.97 -5.75 13.60
CA ALA A 156 -11.05 -4.38 13.12
C ALA A 156 -9.67 -3.89 12.67
N SER A 157 -9.64 -2.96 11.75
CA SER A 157 -8.41 -2.31 11.30
C SER A 157 -8.55 -0.82 11.25
N ASN A 158 -7.44 -0.13 11.50
CA ASN A 158 -7.32 1.32 11.42
C ASN A 158 -5.95 1.69 10.85
N GLU A 159 -5.89 2.82 10.19
CA GLU A 159 -4.65 3.40 9.69
C GLU A 159 -4.44 4.78 10.29
N PHE A 160 -3.19 5.08 10.62
CA PHE A 160 -2.82 6.35 11.24
C PHE A 160 -1.61 6.97 10.58
N ASN A 161 -1.66 8.29 10.40
CA ASN A 161 -0.49 9.11 10.24
C ASN A 161 -0.31 9.96 11.50
N LEU A 162 0.87 9.88 12.09
CA LEU A 162 1.23 10.61 13.29
C LEU A 162 2.48 11.44 13.06
N ILE A 163 2.49 12.66 13.63
CA ILE A 163 3.63 13.55 13.61
C ILE A 163 3.71 14.33 14.90
N HIS A 164 4.93 14.73 15.32
CA HIS A 164 5.08 15.56 16.50
C HIS A 164 6.13 16.67 16.28
N ASP A 165 5.98 17.77 17.01
CA ASP A 165 6.92 18.90 16.98
C ASP A 165 7.94 18.89 18.15
N GLY A 166 7.81 17.93 19.04
CA GLY A 166 8.61 17.80 20.25
C GLY A 166 7.83 18.16 21.52
N THR A 167 6.65 18.72 21.38
CA THR A 167 5.74 19.10 22.47
C THR A 167 4.40 18.37 22.32
N ASP A 168 3.78 18.51 21.17
CA ASP A 168 2.47 17.95 20.87
C ASP A 168 2.54 16.90 19.77
N VAL A 169 1.59 15.96 19.81
CA VAL A 169 1.39 14.95 18.79
C VAL A 169 0.12 15.25 18.03
N HIS A 170 0.20 15.23 16.71
CA HIS A 170 -0.92 15.36 15.81
C HIS A 170 -1.13 14.02 15.09
N MET A 171 -2.39 13.62 14.95
CA MET A 171 -2.76 12.33 14.39
C MET A 171 -3.96 12.48 13.46
N VAL A 172 -3.93 11.77 12.35
CA VAL A 172 -5.10 11.52 11.51
C VAL A 172 -5.34 10.02 11.45
N GLU A 173 -6.58 9.62 11.65
CA GLU A 173 -7.08 8.25 11.58
C GLU A 173 -7.94 8.09 10.32
N TYR A 174 -7.76 6.99 9.62
CA TYR A 174 -8.54 6.63 8.43
C TYR A 174 -8.48 5.12 8.16
N GLY A 175 -9.10 4.64 7.06
CA GLY A 175 -9.04 3.25 6.67
C GLY A 175 -9.69 2.28 7.66
N GLN A 176 -10.70 2.75 8.40
CA GLN A 176 -11.37 1.92 9.38
C GLN A 176 -12.24 0.85 8.72
N MET A 177 -12.01 -0.40 9.07
CA MET A 177 -12.83 -1.55 8.67
C MET A 177 -13.04 -2.50 9.84
N GLN A 178 -14.10 -3.31 9.79
CA GLN A 178 -14.38 -4.32 10.81
C GLN A 178 -15.18 -5.48 10.23
N THR A 179 -14.99 -6.70 10.76
CA THR A 179 -15.69 -7.90 10.29
C THR A 179 -17.12 -7.98 10.77
N LYS A 180 -17.51 -7.18 11.76
CA LYS A 180 -18.87 -7.16 12.32
C LYS A 180 -19.43 -5.75 12.38
N PRO A 181 -19.80 -5.18 11.25
CA PRO A 181 -20.35 -3.84 11.21
C PRO A 181 -21.66 -3.74 11.98
N GLY A 182 -21.81 -2.69 12.76
CA GLY A 182 -23.00 -2.41 13.54
C GLY A 182 -23.05 -3.06 14.94
N SER A 183 -22.09 -3.87 15.29
CA SER A 183 -22.01 -4.44 16.64
C SER A 183 -21.20 -3.59 17.60
N TYR A 184 -20.36 -2.72 17.07
CA TYR A 184 -19.52 -1.82 17.83
C TYR A 184 -19.80 -0.37 17.44
N SER A 185 -19.31 0.56 18.26
CA SER A 185 -19.44 1.99 17.97
C SER A 185 -18.71 2.37 16.66
N SER A 186 -18.95 3.57 16.17
CA SER A 186 -18.25 4.13 15.00
C SER A 186 -16.72 4.22 15.19
N THR A 187 -16.22 3.95 16.38
CA THR A 187 -14.80 3.91 16.72
C THR A 187 -14.20 2.52 16.66
N GLY A 188 -14.87 1.55 16.03
CA GLY A 188 -14.41 0.16 16.02
C GLY A 188 -14.47 -0.49 17.41
N PHE A 189 -13.39 -1.18 17.79
CA PHE A 189 -13.30 -1.89 19.06
C PHE A 189 -12.87 -1.02 20.24
N GLY A 190 -12.55 0.24 20.00
CA GLY A 190 -12.08 1.15 21.04
C GLY A 190 -11.66 2.51 20.49
N THR A 191 -10.92 3.25 21.28
CA THR A 191 -10.44 4.58 20.94
C THR A 191 -8.92 4.64 20.96
N PHE A 192 -8.36 5.42 20.06
CA PHE A 192 -6.93 5.65 19.98
C PHE A 192 -6.56 7.04 20.52
N GLY A 193 -5.39 7.12 21.10
CA GLY A 193 -4.76 8.35 21.54
C GLY A 193 -3.29 8.39 21.18
N SER A 194 -2.70 9.57 21.22
CA SER A 194 -1.28 9.73 20.97
C SER A 194 -0.66 10.76 21.90
N ARG A 195 0.59 10.58 22.29
CA ARG A 195 1.30 11.50 23.18
C ARG A 195 2.81 11.36 23.12
N LEU A 196 3.48 12.38 23.65
CA LEU A 196 4.90 12.28 23.99
C LEU A 196 5.03 11.99 25.51
N SER A 197 5.85 11.01 25.87
CA SER A 197 6.11 10.69 27.27
C SER A 197 7.45 10.00 27.45
N GLY A 198 8.25 10.48 28.40
CA GLY A 198 9.53 9.85 28.74
C GLY A 198 10.54 9.81 27.59
N GLY A 199 10.45 10.72 26.63
CA GLY A 199 11.28 10.72 25.43
C GLY A 199 10.77 9.82 24.31
N ASN A 200 9.60 9.20 24.49
CA ASN A 200 8.95 8.36 23.49
C ASN A 200 7.77 9.07 22.81
N PHE A 201 7.62 8.76 21.54
CA PHE A 201 6.50 9.10 20.70
C PHE A 201 5.57 7.88 20.64
N ILE A 202 4.36 7.99 21.17
CA ILE A 202 3.51 6.87 21.55
C ILE A 202 2.17 6.94 20.84
N LEU A 203 1.70 5.79 20.31
CA LEU A 203 0.30 5.50 20.00
C LEU A 203 -0.26 4.61 21.11
N GLU A 204 -1.40 4.99 21.66
CA GLU A 204 -2.09 4.24 22.71
C GLU A 204 -3.50 3.87 22.29
N TYR A 205 -4.02 2.83 22.92
CA TYR A 205 -5.32 2.27 22.59
C TYR A 205 -6.10 1.93 23.87
N THR A 206 -7.42 2.14 23.84
CA THR A 206 -8.35 1.81 24.92
C THR A 206 -9.53 1.04 24.35
N PRO A 207 -9.63 -0.27 24.57
CA PRO A 207 -10.78 -1.06 24.14
C PRO A 207 -12.07 -0.65 24.86
N ASN A 208 -13.21 -0.88 24.22
CA ASN A 208 -14.55 -0.63 24.77
C ASN A 208 -15.57 -1.72 24.37
N VAL A 209 -15.12 -2.93 24.20
CA VAL A 209 -15.95 -4.06 23.74
C VAL A 209 -16.35 -5.03 24.85
N GLY A 210 -15.96 -4.75 26.09
CA GLY A 210 -16.26 -5.56 27.26
C GLY A 210 -15.30 -6.73 27.47
N SER A 211 -14.27 -6.83 26.65
CA SER A 211 -13.24 -7.85 26.72
C SER A 211 -11.87 -7.31 26.32
N ALA A 212 -10.83 -8.07 26.56
CA ALA A 212 -9.50 -7.70 26.11
C ALA A 212 -9.40 -7.77 24.57
N VAL A 213 -8.63 -6.83 23.99
CA VAL A 213 -8.37 -6.77 22.56
C VAL A 213 -6.87 -6.95 22.30
N THR A 214 -6.52 -7.83 21.40
CA THR A 214 -5.15 -7.95 20.91
C THR A 214 -4.93 -7.04 19.72
N THR A 215 -3.91 -6.20 19.78
CA THR A 215 -3.51 -5.34 18.67
C THR A 215 -2.23 -5.84 18.04
N ASN A 216 -2.23 -5.98 16.71
CA ASN A 216 -1.04 -6.23 15.91
C ASN A 216 -0.79 -4.99 15.05
N CYS A 217 0.39 -4.40 15.13
CA CYS A 217 0.70 -3.18 14.41
C CYS A 217 1.86 -3.38 13.45
N SER A 218 1.74 -2.78 12.27
CA SER A 218 2.83 -2.56 11.33
C SER A 218 3.12 -1.06 11.26
N VAL A 219 4.37 -0.69 11.49
CA VAL A 219 4.78 0.71 11.64
C VAL A 219 5.90 1.06 10.69
N VAL A 220 5.72 2.14 9.96
CA VAL A 220 6.78 2.82 9.20
C VAL A 220 7.18 4.05 9.99
N ARG A 221 8.42 4.11 10.47
CA ARG A 221 8.99 5.26 11.17
C ARG A 221 9.92 6.02 10.26
N ILE A 222 9.76 7.32 10.20
CA ILE A 222 10.61 8.20 9.39
C ILE A 222 11.50 9.03 10.32
N SER A 223 12.79 8.81 10.21
CA SER A 223 13.77 9.46 11.05
C SER A 223 14.01 10.92 10.66
N ASP A 224 14.06 11.81 11.62
CA ASP A 224 14.34 13.24 11.42
C ASP A 224 15.82 13.54 11.13
N SER A 225 16.72 12.65 11.52
CA SER A 225 18.18 12.85 11.40
C SER A 225 18.77 12.29 10.11
N ALA A 226 18.01 11.50 9.37
CA ALA A 226 18.59 10.77 8.25
C ALA A 226 18.66 11.58 6.97
N THR A 227 19.75 11.38 6.26
CA THR A 227 20.08 12.09 5.00
C THR A 227 20.36 11.12 3.84
N GLY A 228 20.13 9.83 4.04
CA GLY A 228 20.43 8.79 3.07
C GLY A 228 19.28 8.51 2.11
N ILE A 229 19.63 8.02 0.94
CA ILE A 229 18.70 7.42 -0.02
C ILE A 229 19.00 5.93 -0.04
N SER A 230 17.98 5.11 0.05
CA SER A 230 18.11 3.65 0.00
C SER A 230 16.98 3.04 -0.81
N SER A 231 17.27 1.96 -1.51
CA SER A 231 16.27 1.22 -2.25
C SER A 231 16.47 -0.27 -2.12
N LEU A 232 15.38 -1.01 -2.10
CA LEU A 232 15.34 -2.46 -2.15
C LEU A 232 14.42 -2.86 -3.30
N THR A 233 14.99 -3.51 -4.30
CA THR A 233 14.25 -3.96 -5.48
C THR A 233 13.93 -5.44 -5.37
N PHE A 234 12.69 -5.78 -5.65
CA PHE A 234 12.23 -7.17 -5.73
C PHE A 234 11.23 -7.29 -6.89
N GLN A 235 11.56 -8.15 -7.82
CA GLN A 235 10.82 -8.34 -9.08
C GLN A 235 10.36 -7.02 -9.74
N GLU A 236 9.06 -6.85 -9.80
CA GLU A 236 8.39 -5.73 -10.48
C GLU A 236 8.22 -4.51 -9.58
N SER A 237 8.85 -4.53 -8.42
CA SER A 237 8.60 -3.55 -7.38
C SER A 237 9.87 -3.10 -6.68
N ARG A 238 9.79 -1.93 -6.10
CA ARG A 238 10.90 -1.33 -5.36
C ARG A 238 10.39 -0.58 -4.14
N LEU A 239 10.97 -0.87 -2.97
CA LEU A 239 10.89 0.02 -1.83
C LEU A 239 11.96 1.09 -1.97
N ASN A 240 11.59 2.33 -1.74
CA ASN A 240 12.50 3.46 -1.94
C ASN A 240 12.37 4.46 -0.80
N SER A 241 13.50 4.94 -0.29
CA SER A 241 13.53 6.04 0.66
C SER A 241 14.35 7.20 0.10
N GLY A 242 13.88 8.42 0.29
CA GLY A 242 14.52 9.62 -0.23
C GLY A 242 14.70 10.72 0.82
N PHE A 243 15.68 11.58 0.56
CA PHE A 243 15.91 12.78 1.34
C PHE A 243 16.27 13.96 0.45
N LYS A 244 15.66 15.11 0.69
CA LYS A 244 15.95 16.35 -0.03
C LYS A 244 15.97 17.54 0.91
N ASN A 245 17.06 18.29 0.87
CA ASN A 245 17.12 19.66 1.41
C ASN A 245 16.67 20.64 0.34
N ILE A 246 15.75 21.52 0.66
CA ILE A 246 15.33 22.65 -0.16
C ILE A 246 15.72 23.90 0.62
N ALA A 247 16.67 24.65 0.08
CA ALA A 247 17.12 25.90 0.69
C ALA A 247 16.10 27.02 0.43
N SER A 248 16.03 28.00 1.31
CA SER A 248 15.30 29.24 1.03
C SER A 248 15.95 29.96 -0.16
N SER A 249 15.16 30.43 -1.10
CA SER A 249 15.66 30.92 -2.39
C SER A 249 15.06 32.25 -2.85
N GLY A 250 14.53 33.04 -1.95
CA GLY A 250 13.90 34.33 -2.29
C GLY A 250 12.49 34.21 -2.86
N SER A 251 12.17 33.13 -3.54
CA SER A 251 10.83 32.82 -4.02
C SER A 251 10.63 31.30 -3.98
N PRO A 252 9.50 30.82 -3.48
CA PRO A 252 9.18 29.41 -3.52
C PRO A 252 9.20 28.84 -4.94
N SER A 253 9.79 27.70 -5.12
CA SER A 253 9.85 27.01 -6.41
C SER A 253 9.75 25.49 -6.22
N ALA A 254 9.23 24.81 -7.24
CA ALA A 254 9.14 23.36 -7.25
C ALA A 254 10.52 22.72 -7.27
N ASN A 255 10.75 21.81 -6.37
CA ASN A 255 11.99 21.05 -6.25
C ASN A 255 11.70 19.56 -6.36
N THR A 256 12.45 18.84 -7.19
CA THR A 256 12.35 17.38 -7.26
C THR A 256 12.79 16.76 -5.93
N ILE A 257 11.90 16.06 -5.28
CA ILE A 257 12.15 15.35 -4.03
C ILE A 257 12.41 13.87 -4.25
N LEU A 258 11.83 13.30 -5.31
CA LEU A 258 12.07 11.95 -5.73
C LEU A 258 12.01 11.86 -7.24
N GLN A 259 12.91 11.09 -7.83
CA GLN A 259 12.97 10.85 -9.25
C GLN A 259 13.06 9.35 -9.50
N PHE A 260 12.21 8.87 -10.37
CA PHE A 260 12.27 7.50 -10.87
C PHE A 260 12.09 7.49 -12.38
N GLU A 261 12.56 6.46 -13.03
CA GLU A 261 12.50 6.34 -14.48
C GLU A 261 11.74 5.10 -14.92
N GLU A 262 11.24 5.12 -16.11
CA GLU A 262 10.64 3.92 -16.69
C GLU A 262 11.56 2.69 -16.51
N PRO A 263 11.02 1.52 -16.23
CA PRO A 263 9.58 1.19 -16.32
C PRO A 263 8.76 1.46 -15.06
N TYR A 264 9.31 2.00 -13.99
CA TYR A 264 8.52 2.35 -12.81
C TYR A 264 7.65 3.57 -13.12
N SER A 265 6.38 3.38 -13.25
CA SER A 265 5.45 4.44 -13.69
C SER A 265 4.32 4.70 -12.70
N THR A 266 4.32 4.02 -11.58
CA THR A 266 3.41 4.27 -10.49
C THR A 266 4.06 4.03 -9.14
N GLY A 267 3.50 4.62 -8.10
CA GLY A 267 3.96 4.44 -6.75
C GLY A 267 3.05 5.03 -5.71
N TYR A 268 3.26 4.58 -4.50
CA TYR A 268 2.70 5.10 -3.28
C TYR A 268 3.83 5.59 -2.39
N TYR A 269 3.70 6.78 -1.83
CA TYR A 269 4.72 7.39 -0.98
C TYR A 269 4.12 7.96 0.29
N ILE A 270 4.85 7.81 1.38
CA ILE A 270 4.70 8.55 2.62
C ILE A 270 5.74 9.65 2.59
N VAL A 271 5.30 10.89 2.78
CA VAL A 271 6.15 12.08 2.74
C VAL A 271 6.12 12.76 4.10
N SER A 272 7.30 13.04 4.65
CA SER A 272 7.46 13.82 5.87
C SER A 272 8.28 15.06 5.56
N VAL A 273 7.76 16.22 5.94
CA VAL A 273 8.38 17.53 5.70
C VAL A 273 8.66 18.22 7.01
N LYS A 274 9.81 18.85 7.10
CA LYS A 274 10.23 19.69 8.22
C LYS A 274 10.59 21.08 7.71
N ASP A 275 9.89 22.09 8.18
CA ASP A 275 10.36 23.46 8.08
C ASP A 275 11.44 23.69 9.16
N THR A 276 12.66 23.91 8.71
CA THR A 276 13.80 24.07 9.63
C THR A 276 13.87 25.46 10.24
N THR A 277 13.11 26.41 9.71
CA THR A 277 13.06 27.80 10.20
C THR A 277 12.04 27.94 11.31
N ASN A 278 10.84 27.40 11.11
CA ASN A 278 9.72 27.58 12.02
C ASN A 278 9.49 26.36 12.94
N SER A 279 10.28 25.31 12.80
CA SER A 279 10.12 24.05 13.55
C SER A 279 8.72 23.43 13.38
N GLN A 280 8.14 23.58 12.20
CA GLN A 280 6.87 22.96 11.83
C GLN A 280 7.13 21.66 11.07
N TYR A 281 6.16 20.75 11.18
CA TYR A 281 6.22 19.44 10.55
C TYR A 281 4.92 19.12 9.85
N GLU A 282 5.03 18.42 8.74
CA GLU A 282 3.91 17.93 7.94
C GLU A 282 4.17 16.48 7.49
N MET A 283 3.13 15.68 7.43
CA MET A 283 3.16 14.34 6.88
C MET A 283 1.91 14.10 6.06
N PHE A 284 2.06 13.44 4.92
CA PHE A 284 0.95 13.04 4.06
C PHE A 284 1.32 11.80 3.24
N GLU A 285 0.32 11.25 2.60
CA GLU A 285 0.48 10.15 1.66
C GLU A 285 0.17 10.63 0.25
N VAL A 286 0.87 10.10 -0.74
CA VAL A 286 0.63 10.43 -2.13
C VAL A 286 0.75 9.20 -3.00
N CYS A 287 -0.23 9.01 -3.87
CA CYS A 287 -0.16 8.08 -4.97
C CYS A 287 0.14 8.81 -6.26
N VAL A 288 0.93 8.20 -7.11
CA VAL A 288 1.30 8.76 -8.41
C VAL A 288 1.13 7.72 -9.51
N ILE A 289 0.75 8.17 -10.68
CA ILE A 289 0.69 7.37 -11.89
C ILE A 289 1.15 8.19 -13.09
N SER A 290 1.81 7.55 -14.02
CA SER A 290 2.28 8.19 -15.24
C SER A 290 2.25 7.25 -16.42
N SER A 291 1.91 7.77 -17.58
CA SER A 291 2.07 7.16 -18.89
C SER A 291 2.99 8.01 -19.77
N GLU A 292 3.12 7.69 -21.03
CA GLU A 292 3.91 8.49 -21.96
C GLU A 292 3.34 9.91 -22.11
N SER A 293 2.02 10.03 -22.15
CA SER A 293 1.34 11.29 -22.44
C SER A 293 0.63 11.92 -21.24
N ASN A 294 0.31 11.15 -20.21
CA ASN A 294 -0.47 11.60 -19.06
C ASN A 294 0.17 11.23 -17.73
N HIS A 295 -0.17 11.97 -16.71
CA HIS A 295 0.21 11.67 -15.34
C HIS A 295 -0.85 12.20 -14.37
N GLY A 296 -0.87 11.63 -13.18
CA GLY A 296 -1.74 12.07 -12.10
C GLY A 296 -1.13 11.78 -10.74
N PHE A 297 -1.63 12.45 -9.75
CA PHE A 297 -1.36 12.13 -8.35
C PHE A 297 -2.58 12.45 -7.50
N VAL A 298 -2.67 11.79 -6.35
CA VAL A 298 -3.62 12.12 -5.30
C VAL A 298 -2.89 12.15 -3.98
N GLU A 299 -3.11 13.21 -3.22
CA GLU A 299 -2.60 13.42 -1.88
C GLU A 299 -3.71 13.21 -0.86
N PHE A 300 -3.43 12.54 0.24
CA PHE A 300 -4.41 12.24 1.28
C PHE A 300 -3.73 12.02 2.64
N ALA A 301 -4.56 11.85 3.68
CA ALA A 301 -4.13 11.57 5.05
C ALA A 301 -3.12 12.60 5.61
N ASN A 302 -3.38 13.88 5.33
CA ASN A 302 -2.51 14.96 5.72
C ASN A 302 -2.61 15.24 7.22
N VAL A 303 -1.46 15.40 7.86
CA VAL A 303 -1.34 15.84 9.25
C VAL A 303 -0.17 16.82 9.38
N TYR A 304 -0.37 17.88 10.16
CA TYR A 304 0.64 18.92 10.33
C TYR A 304 0.55 19.54 11.73
N THR A 305 1.68 20.07 12.20
CA THR A 305 1.78 20.68 13.55
C THR A 305 1.38 22.15 13.58
N GLY A 306 1.11 22.74 12.45
CA GLY A 306 0.69 24.13 12.28
C GLY A 306 -0.13 24.30 11.02
N ASN A 307 0.37 25.05 10.08
CA ASN A 307 -0.18 25.15 8.73
C ASN A 307 0.55 24.23 7.78
N SER A 308 -0.05 23.92 6.63
CA SER A 308 0.65 23.21 5.57
C SER A 308 1.90 23.98 5.15
N ILE A 309 3.01 23.26 5.06
CA ILE A 309 4.33 23.80 4.77
C ILE A 309 4.53 24.02 3.28
N GLY A 310 3.87 23.24 2.44
CA GLY A 310 4.02 23.35 0.99
C GLY A 310 3.04 22.48 0.21
N GLN A 311 3.34 22.27 -1.05
CA GLN A 311 2.49 21.54 -1.98
C GLN A 311 3.28 20.52 -2.75
N ILE A 312 2.69 19.36 -2.93
CA ILE A 312 3.23 18.30 -3.78
C ILE A 312 2.89 18.58 -5.24
N GLY A 313 3.76 18.18 -6.13
CA GLY A 313 3.50 18.19 -7.56
C GLY A 313 4.12 16.97 -8.22
N PHE A 314 3.68 16.69 -9.42
CA PHE A 314 4.21 15.58 -10.20
C PHE A 314 4.46 16.01 -11.63
N THR A 315 5.66 15.74 -12.15
CA THR A 315 6.04 16.09 -13.52
C THR A 315 6.76 14.95 -14.21
N THR A 316 6.64 14.89 -15.51
CA THR A 316 7.38 13.96 -16.35
C THR A 316 8.40 14.70 -17.22
N ALA A 317 9.58 14.13 -17.38
CA ALA A 317 10.64 14.69 -18.21
C ALA A 317 11.34 13.55 -18.97
N GLY A 318 10.88 13.25 -20.17
CA GLY A 318 11.32 12.10 -20.94
C GLY A 318 11.01 10.80 -20.17
N LYS A 319 12.05 10.01 -19.92
CA LYS A 319 11.92 8.76 -19.15
C LYS A 319 11.84 8.96 -17.63
N TYR A 320 12.04 10.18 -17.16
CA TYR A 320 12.02 10.47 -15.74
C TYR A 320 10.65 10.89 -15.27
N ARG A 321 10.31 10.48 -14.06
CA ARG A 321 9.13 10.84 -13.31
C ARG A 321 9.59 11.56 -12.06
N ASN A 322 9.06 12.75 -11.83
CA ASN A 322 9.51 13.58 -10.73
C ASN A 322 8.35 13.89 -9.80
N LEU A 323 8.44 13.41 -8.58
CA LEU A 323 7.65 13.96 -7.49
C LEU A 323 8.34 15.25 -7.03
N THR A 324 7.61 16.35 -7.01
CA THR A 324 8.13 17.65 -6.65
C THR A 324 7.44 18.20 -5.41
N TYR A 325 8.15 19.04 -4.68
CA TYR A 325 7.62 19.75 -3.54
C TYR A 325 7.93 21.25 -3.67
N THR A 326 6.92 22.08 -3.42
CA THR A 326 7.03 23.55 -3.46
C THR A 326 6.68 24.09 -2.08
N PRO A 327 7.62 24.63 -1.31
CA PRO A 327 7.30 25.29 -0.06
C PRO A 327 6.32 26.46 -0.26
N ASN A 328 5.39 26.66 0.68
CA ASN A 328 4.46 27.79 0.62
C ASN A 328 5.15 29.13 0.92
N GLU A 329 6.19 29.08 1.74
CA GLU A 329 6.97 30.24 2.15
C GLU A 329 8.43 30.09 1.75
N ASN A 330 9.16 31.20 1.77
CA ASN A 330 10.59 31.17 1.51
C ASN A 330 11.38 30.70 2.75
N THR A 331 11.14 29.48 3.15
CA THR A 331 11.82 28.83 4.27
C THR A 331 12.63 27.64 3.79
N ALA A 332 13.61 27.23 4.57
CA ALA A 332 14.36 26.04 4.29
C ALA A 332 13.60 24.82 4.80
N VAL A 333 13.36 23.85 3.93
CA VAL A 333 12.63 22.64 4.29
C VAL A 333 13.45 21.37 4.01
N GLN A 334 13.21 20.36 4.81
CA GLN A 334 13.74 19.01 4.63
C GLN A 334 12.59 18.07 4.32
N VAL A 335 12.69 17.37 3.22
CA VAL A 335 11.69 16.41 2.77
C VAL A 335 12.26 15.00 2.83
N ARG A 336 11.54 14.10 3.45
CA ARG A 336 11.84 12.66 3.49
C ARG A 336 10.71 11.89 2.89
N THR A 337 11.03 10.88 2.11
CA THR A 337 10.04 10.04 1.46
C THR A 337 10.33 8.58 1.75
N PHE A 338 9.28 7.80 1.88
CA PHE A 338 9.32 6.35 1.79
C PHE A 338 8.24 5.91 0.83
N GLY A 339 8.56 5.04 -0.11
CA GLY A 339 7.60 4.66 -1.14
C GLY A 339 7.75 3.25 -1.66
N ILE A 340 6.67 2.82 -2.29
CA ILE A 340 6.54 1.57 -3.02
C ILE A 340 6.32 1.94 -4.47
N GLU A 341 7.21 1.51 -5.34
CA GLU A 341 7.14 1.77 -6.77
C GLU A 341 6.88 0.46 -7.52
N GLN A 342 6.05 0.53 -8.53
CA GLN A 342 5.68 -0.64 -9.33
C GLN A 342 5.91 -0.39 -10.81
N LYS A 343 6.22 -1.47 -11.51
CA LYS A 343 6.34 -1.54 -12.97
C LYS A 343 5.58 -2.75 -13.49
N ILE A 344 5.26 -2.73 -14.76
CA ILE A 344 4.70 -3.87 -15.46
C ILE A 344 5.63 -4.24 -16.60
N TYR A 345 5.94 -5.52 -16.69
CA TYR A 345 6.58 -6.10 -17.86
C TYR A 345 5.56 -6.82 -18.74
N ASP A 346 5.89 -6.96 -20.00
CA ASP A 346 5.12 -7.77 -20.94
C ASP A 346 5.39 -9.27 -20.78
N ALA A 347 5.84 -9.68 -19.62
CA ALA A 347 6.11 -11.06 -19.31
C ALA A 347 4.84 -11.78 -18.83
N ASP A 348 4.78 -13.06 -19.11
CA ASP A 348 3.80 -13.93 -18.49
C ASP A 348 4.01 -13.99 -16.98
N VAL A 349 3.01 -14.46 -16.28
CA VAL A 349 2.98 -14.55 -14.83
C VAL A 349 4.28 -15.07 -14.24
N SER A 350 4.84 -14.35 -13.34
CA SER A 350 5.95 -14.78 -12.50
C SER A 350 5.43 -15.26 -11.15
N ALA A 351 6.13 -16.17 -10.53
CA ALA A 351 5.79 -16.62 -9.20
C ALA A 351 5.89 -15.44 -8.20
N PRO A 352 4.97 -15.32 -7.26
CA PRO A 352 5.02 -14.27 -6.26
C PRO A 352 6.29 -14.38 -5.41
N ILE A 353 6.85 -13.23 -5.09
CA ILE A 353 7.91 -13.14 -4.09
C ILE A 353 7.34 -12.64 -2.79
N ASN A 354 7.65 -13.37 -1.76
CA ASN A 354 7.32 -13.01 -0.40
C ASN A 354 8.57 -12.48 0.31
N LEU A 355 8.48 -11.25 0.82
CA LEU A 355 9.51 -10.63 1.61
C LEU A 355 8.99 -10.47 3.03
N ASP A 356 9.45 -11.33 3.92
CA ASP A 356 9.10 -11.27 5.34
C ASP A 356 10.02 -10.27 6.06
N LEU A 357 9.44 -9.16 6.49
CA LEU A 357 10.13 -8.13 7.24
C LEU A 357 9.54 -8.05 8.64
N ASN A 358 10.16 -8.70 9.60
CA ASN A 358 9.75 -8.63 11.00
C ASN A 358 8.25 -8.89 11.22
N ASN A 359 7.75 -9.99 10.69
CA ASN A 359 6.34 -10.37 10.71
C ASN A 359 5.39 -9.48 9.89
N VAL A 360 5.93 -8.68 9.00
CA VAL A 360 5.17 -8.00 7.96
C VAL A 360 5.54 -8.63 6.63
N ASP A 361 4.57 -9.23 5.96
CA ASP A 361 4.79 -9.80 4.64
C ASP A 361 4.55 -8.74 3.56
N ILE A 362 5.51 -8.62 2.66
CA ILE A 362 5.35 -7.84 1.44
C ILE A 362 5.41 -8.80 0.27
N LYS A 363 4.34 -8.85 -0.49
CA LYS A 363 4.21 -9.74 -1.65
C LYS A 363 4.10 -8.92 -2.93
N SER A 364 4.66 -9.42 -3.98
CA SER A 364 4.54 -8.84 -5.33
C SER A 364 4.23 -9.90 -6.35
N ASP A 365 3.34 -9.58 -7.25
CA ASP A 365 2.99 -10.42 -8.37
C ASP A 365 2.65 -9.62 -9.62
N THR A 366 2.82 -10.23 -10.76
CA THR A 366 2.48 -9.67 -12.07
C THR A 366 1.66 -10.67 -12.86
N GLY A 367 0.49 -10.25 -13.28
CA GLY A 367 -0.42 -11.09 -14.06
C GLY A 367 -0.77 -10.51 -15.41
N LEU A 368 -1.20 -11.36 -16.31
CA LEU A 368 -1.71 -11.00 -17.61
C LEU A 368 -3.20 -11.34 -17.70
N TYR A 369 -4.01 -10.33 -17.95
CA TYR A 369 -5.46 -10.51 -18.08
C TYR A 369 -5.92 -10.22 -19.48
N ARG A 370 -6.68 -11.15 -20.03
CA ARG A 370 -7.18 -11.04 -21.39
C ARG A 370 -8.68 -10.98 -21.37
N GLY A 371 -9.19 -9.79 -21.49
CA GLY A 371 -10.60 -9.42 -21.46
C GLY A 371 -11.60 -10.49 -21.84
N THR A 372 -12.08 -10.47 -23.06
CA THR A 372 -13.15 -11.39 -23.45
C THR A 372 -12.70 -12.71 -24.00
N LYS A 373 -11.44 -12.87 -24.24
CA LYS A 373 -10.92 -14.13 -24.75
C LYS A 373 -10.25 -14.89 -23.63
N LEU A 374 -10.67 -16.12 -23.49
CA LEU A 374 -9.94 -17.04 -22.68
C LEU A 374 -8.56 -17.27 -23.32
N ASP A 375 -7.53 -16.99 -22.58
CA ASP A 375 -6.22 -17.45 -22.93
C ASP A 375 -6.10 -18.89 -22.47
N LEU A 376 -6.12 -19.79 -23.43
CA LEU A 376 -6.06 -21.20 -23.11
C LEU A 376 -4.80 -21.58 -22.37
N ARG A 377 -3.74 -20.91 -22.68
CA ARG A 377 -2.49 -21.10 -21.98
C ARG A 377 -2.63 -20.79 -20.49
N THR A 378 -3.19 -19.64 -20.20
CA THR A 378 -3.47 -19.26 -18.81
C THR A 378 -4.44 -20.23 -18.16
N ALA A 379 -5.48 -20.58 -18.86
CA ALA A 379 -6.44 -21.53 -18.31
C ALA A 379 -5.80 -22.85 -17.94
N PHE A 380 -4.87 -23.29 -18.75
CA PHE A 380 -4.19 -24.51 -18.43
C PHE A 380 -3.20 -24.38 -17.30
N ASP A 381 -2.54 -23.26 -17.25
CA ASP A 381 -1.63 -22.97 -16.15
C ASP A 381 -2.37 -22.90 -14.83
N LEU A 382 -3.56 -22.40 -14.88
CA LEU A 382 -4.36 -22.32 -13.69
C LEU A 382 -4.96 -23.64 -13.26
N LYS A 383 -5.13 -24.51 -14.24
CA LYS A 383 -5.89 -25.66 -13.96
C LYS A 383 -5.27 -26.92 -14.00
N HIS A 384 -4.19 -26.95 -13.75
CA HIS A 384 -3.62 -28.09 -13.78
C HIS A 384 -3.94 -28.93 -12.69
N ASP A 385 -4.64 -28.88 -12.07
CA ASP A 385 -5.05 -29.62 -11.07
C ASP A 385 -5.37 -30.92 -11.34
N GLY A 386 -5.05 -31.15 -12.02
CA GLY A 386 -5.41 -32.23 -12.35
C GLY A 386 -5.85 -32.34 -13.65
N LEU A 387 -5.82 -31.43 -14.22
CA LEU A 387 -6.09 -31.44 -15.42
C LEU A 387 -5.35 -30.82 -16.16
N PRO A 388 -4.48 -30.75 -16.21
CA PRO A 388 -3.79 -30.08 -16.71
C PRO A 388 -3.69 -29.72 -17.68
N ILE A 389 -3.93 -29.92 -17.79
CA ILE A 389 -4.05 -29.78 -18.71
C ILE A 389 -3.22 -29.32 -19.40
N PHE A 390 -2.88 -28.79 -19.73
CA PHE A 390 -2.21 -28.35 -20.71
C PHE A 390 -1.50 -27.25 -20.46
N GLN A 391 -1.57 -26.81 -19.43
CA GLN A 391 -0.93 -25.65 -19.16
C GLN A 391 0.47 -25.62 -19.62
N ARG A 392 1.21 -26.65 -19.40
CA ARG A 392 2.58 -26.58 -19.67
C ARG A 392 2.93 -26.64 -21.07
N GLN A 393 2.26 -27.39 -21.76
CA GLN A 393 2.48 -27.49 -23.15
C GLN A 393 2.17 -26.22 -23.82
N PHE A 394 1.18 -25.58 -23.29
CA PHE A 394 0.87 -24.34 -23.84
C PHE A 394 1.91 -23.34 -23.60
N ALA A 395 2.38 -23.38 -22.45
CA ALA A 395 3.32 -22.42 -22.08
C ALA A 395 4.64 -22.64 -22.71
N GLY A 396 4.90 -23.77 -22.85
CA GLY A 396 6.19 -23.97 -23.18
C GLY A 396 6.47 -24.29 -24.46
N ASP A 397 5.59 -24.76 -24.96
CA ASP A 397 5.85 -25.29 -25.93
C ASP A 397 5.14 -24.86 -26.84
N THR A 398 5.42 -24.99 -27.42
CA THR A 398 4.92 -25.16 -28.36
C THR A 398 3.70 -25.34 -28.40
N ALA A 399 3.50 -25.08 -27.52
CA ALA A 399 2.30 -24.98 -27.30
C ALA A 399 1.36 -25.22 -28.14
N THR A 400 1.89 -24.94 -28.66
CA THR A 400 1.41 -25.14 -29.64
C THR A 400 0.88 -26.25 -29.96
N THR A 401 1.47 -26.86 -29.54
CA THR A 401 1.15 -28.05 -29.91
C THR A 401 0.37 -28.70 -28.98
N PHE A 402 -0.01 -28.07 -28.09
CA PHE A 402 -0.93 -28.66 -27.33
C PHE A 402 -2.09 -29.07 -28.15
N ASP A 403 -2.14 -30.22 -28.39
CA ASP A 403 -3.15 -30.77 -29.21
C ASP A 403 -4.29 -31.32 -28.37
N PHE A 404 -5.26 -30.51 -28.30
CA PHE A 404 -6.44 -30.85 -27.54
C PHE A 404 -7.19 -32.05 -28.06
N ASN A 405 -6.92 -32.42 -29.26
CA ASN A 405 -7.59 -33.57 -29.81
C ASN A 405 -6.97 -34.89 -29.36
N ASN A 406 -5.82 -34.78 -28.82
CA ASN A 406 -5.13 -35.94 -28.32
C ASN A 406 -5.30 -36.14 -26.82
N ASN A 407 -6.07 -35.33 -26.20
CA ASN A 407 -6.32 -35.40 -24.78
C ASN A 407 -7.77 -35.62 -24.43
#